data_90114affe0cba470310ec43ec9bccdbc
#
_entry.id   90114affe0cba470310ec43ec9bccdbc
#
_cell.length_a   1.000
_cell.length_b   1.000
_cell.length_c   1.000
_cell.angle_alpha   90.00
_cell.angle_beta   90.00
_cell.angle_gamma   90.00
#
_symmetry.space_group_name_H-M   'P 1'
#
loop_
_entity.id
_entity.type
_entity.pdbx_description
1 polymer ?
#
loop_
_entity_poly.entity_id
_entity_poly.type
_entity_poly.pdbx_seq_one_letter_code
_entity_poly.pdbx_strand_id
1 'polypeptide(L)'
;MPEPDSPFGELIRNQEMREKLTVIKVGGKIVEEEATLLQLLNDFAAISGHKVLVHGGGRSATKIAAQLGIESKMVNGRRITDAETLKVVTMVYGGLVNKNIVAGLQARGVNALGLTGADMNVIRSVKRPVKEVDYGFVGDVEKVDASLLADLIHKGVVPVMAPLTHDGQGNMLNTNADTIAGETAKALSALFDVTLVLSLIH
;
A
#
# COMPACT_ATOMS: atom_id res chain seq x y z
N MET A 1 -28.47 25.94 8.36
CA MET A 1 -27.82 24.76 8.97
C MET A 1 -28.93 23.76 9.27
N PRO A 2 -28.74 22.46 9.01
CA PRO A 2 -29.75 21.47 9.40
C PRO A 2 -29.91 21.49 10.93
N GLU A 3 -31.13 21.21 11.40
CA GLU A 3 -31.41 21.14 12.83
C GLU A 3 -30.53 20.07 13.49
N PRO A 4 -29.99 20.33 14.71
CA PRO A 4 -29.03 19.45 15.35
C PRO A 4 -29.56 18.01 15.59
N ASP A 5 -30.85 17.82 15.69
CA ASP A 5 -31.51 16.54 15.96
C ASP A 5 -32.12 15.88 14.71
N SER A 6 -31.81 16.41 13.51
CA SER A 6 -32.22 15.76 12.27
C SER A 6 -31.25 14.61 11.92
N PRO A 7 -31.71 13.54 11.21
CA PRO A 7 -30.82 12.46 10.74
C PRO A 7 -29.63 13.00 9.91
N PHE A 8 -29.81 14.13 9.24
CA PHE A 8 -28.77 14.82 8.48
C PHE A 8 -27.78 15.55 9.40
N GLY A 9 -28.25 16.16 10.50
CA GLY A 9 -27.39 16.79 11.51
C GLY A 9 -26.56 15.77 12.28
N GLU A 10 -27.12 14.60 12.56
CA GLU A 10 -26.39 13.48 13.18
C GLU A 10 -25.32 12.90 12.25
N LEU A 11 -25.61 12.79 10.95
CA LEU A 11 -24.64 12.33 9.94
C LEU A 11 -23.47 13.31 9.81
N ILE A 12 -23.72 14.62 9.82
CA ILE A 12 -22.68 15.67 9.76
C ILE A 12 -21.84 15.64 11.04
N ARG A 13 -22.44 15.54 12.21
CA ARG A 13 -21.71 15.44 13.49
C ARG A 13 -20.85 14.18 13.56
N ASN A 14 -21.35 13.05 13.11
CA ASN A 14 -20.57 11.81 13.04
C ASN A 14 -19.38 11.91 12.07
N GLN A 15 -19.49 12.71 11.03
CA GLN A 15 -18.40 12.97 10.08
C GLN A 15 -17.36 13.95 10.66
N GLU A 16 -17.79 14.98 11.40
CA GLU A 16 -16.90 15.96 12.07
C GLU A 16 -16.14 15.37 13.26
N MET A 17 -16.61 14.25 13.83
CA MET A 17 -15.96 13.56 14.98
C MET A 17 -15.00 12.45 14.57
N ARG A 18 -14.87 12.12 13.28
CA ARG A 18 -13.94 11.09 12.84
C ARG A 18 -12.50 11.55 12.94
N GLU A 19 -11.64 10.67 13.45
CA GLU A 19 -10.21 10.91 13.48
C GLU A 19 -9.64 11.01 12.07
N LYS A 20 -8.71 11.97 11.87
CA LYS A 20 -8.07 12.17 10.56
C LYS A 20 -7.03 11.10 10.30
N LEU A 21 -7.05 10.57 9.08
CA LEU A 21 -6.09 9.60 8.59
C LEU A 21 -5.54 10.04 7.24
N THR A 22 -4.21 10.04 7.11
CA THR A 22 -3.56 10.30 5.82
C THR A 22 -3.00 9.01 5.24
N VAL A 23 -3.47 8.61 4.07
CA VAL A 23 -2.91 7.50 3.28
C VAL A 23 -2.02 8.09 2.20
N ILE A 24 -0.74 7.73 2.21
CA ILE A 24 0.26 8.29 1.29
C ILE A 24 0.82 7.17 0.43
N LYS A 25 0.70 7.31 -0.89
CA LYS A 25 1.38 6.41 -1.83
C LYS A 25 2.62 7.08 -2.41
N VAL A 26 3.72 6.37 -2.39
CA VAL A 26 4.99 6.81 -2.97
C VAL A 26 5.44 5.92 -4.11
N GLY A 27 5.93 6.55 -5.18
CA GLY A 27 6.42 5.86 -6.37
C GLY A 27 7.76 5.17 -6.17
N GLY A 28 8.10 4.22 -7.05
CA GLY A 28 9.33 3.45 -6.99
C GLY A 28 10.59 4.32 -7.04
N LYS A 29 10.60 5.40 -7.83
CA LYS A 29 11.76 6.30 -7.94
C LYS A 29 12.16 6.91 -6.59
N ILE A 30 11.17 7.35 -5.80
CA ILE A 30 11.42 7.98 -4.50
C ILE A 30 12.08 6.99 -3.53
N VAL A 31 11.66 5.73 -3.55
CA VAL A 31 12.17 4.71 -2.61
C VAL A 31 13.49 4.08 -3.05
N GLU A 32 13.96 4.36 -4.26
CA GLU A 32 15.19 3.80 -4.84
C GLU A 32 16.39 4.73 -4.73
N GLU A 33 16.16 6.04 -4.72
CA GLU A 33 17.22 7.04 -4.59
C GLU A 33 17.38 7.39 -3.10
N GLU A 34 18.58 7.17 -2.55
CA GLU A 34 18.86 7.34 -1.12
C GLU A 34 18.46 8.73 -0.61
N ALA A 35 18.82 9.80 -1.32
CA ALA A 35 18.53 11.16 -0.90
C ALA A 35 17.02 11.46 -0.88
N THR A 36 16.27 11.00 -1.89
CA THR A 36 14.82 11.19 -1.96
C THR A 36 14.09 10.32 -0.96
N LEU A 37 14.59 9.11 -0.68
CA LEU A 37 14.06 8.25 0.37
C LEU A 37 14.26 8.88 1.75
N LEU A 38 15.45 9.41 2.04
CA LEU A 38 15.73 10.08 3.33
C LEU A 38 14.81 11.29 3.55
N GLN A 39 14.60 12.10 2.50
CA GLN A 39 13.69 13.25 2.57
C GLN A 39 12.25 12.77 2.82
N LEU A 40 11.78 11.78 2.05
CA LEU A 40 10.45 11.19 2.25
C LEU A 40 10.24 10.71 3.69
N LEU A 41 11.22 9.98 4.24
CA LEU A 41 11.10 9.43 5.60
C LEU A 41 11.03 10.56 6.66
N ASN A 42 11.79 11.66 6.46
CA ASN A 42 11.72 12.82 7.34
C ASN A 42 10.34 13.50 7.25
N ASP A 43 9.86 13.76 6.04
CA ASP A 43 8.58 14.42 5.80
C ASP A 43 7.42 13.57 6.31
N PHE A 44 7.45 12.26 6.02
CA PHE A 44 6.43 11.32 6.51
C PHE A 44 6.43 11.22 8.04
N ALA A 45 7.60 11.18 8.68
CA ALA A 45 7.70 11.15 10.14
C ALA A 45 7.09 12.41 10.77
N ALA A 46 7.25 13.58 10.14
CA ALA A 46 6.73 14.86 10.61
C ALA A 46 5.21 15.03 10.50
N ILE A 47 4.53 14.20 9.71
CA ILE A 47 3.06 14.24 9.60
C ILE A 47 2.46 13.85 10.95
N SER A 48 1.64 14.73 11.51
CA SER A 48 0.87 14.49 12.73
C SER A 48 -0.38 13.64 12.48
N GLY A 49 -0.87 12.95 13.51
CA GLY A 49 -2.07 12.12 13.42
C GLY A 49 -1.82 10.75 12.79
N HIS A 50 -2.92 10.08 12.47
CA HIS A 50 -2.87 8.74 11.88
C HIS A 50 -2.42 8.77 10.43
N LYS A 51 -1.59 7.81 10.06
CA LYS A 51 -1.03 7.72 8.71
C LYS A 51 -0.73 6.29 8.28
N VAL A 52 -0.84 6.04 6.99
CA VAL A 52 -0.50 4.79 6.31
C VAL A 52 0.40 5.13 5.14
N LEU A 53 1.47 4.37 4.95
CA LEU A 53 2.34 4.47 3.79
C LEU A 53 2.12 3.29 2.84
N VAL A 54 1.95 3.57 1.57
CA VAL A 54 1.93 2.56 0.49
C VAL A 54 3.09 2.85 -0.44
N HIS A 55 3.95 1.88 -0.69
CA HIS A 55 5.12 2.09 -1.55
C HIS A 55 5.05 1.30 -2.85
N GLY A 56 5.75 1.79 -3.86
CA GLY A 56 6.09 1.06 -5.07
C GLY A 56 7.42 0.30 -4.91
N GLY A 57 8.08 0.00 -6.04
CA GLY A 57 9.38 -0.70 -6.07
C GLY A 57 9.66 -1.34 -7.43
N GLY A 58 8.89 -0.94 -8.46
CA GLY A 58 8.94 -1.58 -9.77
C GLY A 58 10.31 -1.53 -10.46
N ARG A 59 11.04 -0.42 -10.31
CA ARG A 59 12.39 -0.26 -10.88
C ARG A 59 13.39 -1.18 -10.16
N SER A 60 13.38 -1.22 -8.82
CA SER A 60 14.21 -2.14 -8.05
C SER A 60 13.95 -3.59 -8.43
N ALA A 61 12.68 -3.97 -8.58
CA ALA A 61 12.33 -5.31 -9.04
C ALA A 61 12.85 -5.60 -10.45
N THR A 62 12.76 -4.65 -11.38
CA THR A 62 13.32 -4.80 -12.73
C THR A 62 14.86 -4.99 -12.69
N LYS A 63 15.54 -4.18 -11.87
CA LYS A 63 17.01 -4.25 -11.72
C LYS A 63 17.44 -5.60 -11.13
N ILE A 64 16.79 -6.05 -10.08
CA ILE A 64 17.11 -7.34 -9.45
C ILE A 64 16.74 -8.52 -10.36
N ALA A 65 15.60 -8.46 -11.07
CA ALA A 65 15.25 -9.47 -12.07
C ALA A 65 16.35 -9.63 -13.13
N ALA A 66 16.83 -8.50 -13.69
CA ALA A 66 17.89 -8.51 -14.68
C ALA A 66 19.20 -9.10 -14.14
N GLN A 67 19.58 -8.83 -12.90
CA GLN A 67 20.74 -9.43 -12.24
C GLN A 67 20.60 -10.95 -12.05
N LEU A 68 19.37 -11.45 -11.93
CA LEU A 68 19.05 -12.88 -11.83
C LEU A 68 18.81 -13.54 -13.20
N GLY A 69 18.99 -12.80 -14.32
CA GLY A 69 18.73 -13.31 -15.66
C GLY A 69 17.25 -13.46 -16.00
N ILE A 70 16.35 -12.80 -15.24
CA ILE A 70 14.90 -12.84 -15.46
C ILE A 70 14.47 -11.60 -16.23
N GLU A 71 13.87 -11.80 -17.40
CA GLU A 71 13.37 -10.72 -18.23
C GLU A 71 12.06 -10.14 -17.67
N SER A 72 12.04 -8.83 -17.43
CA SER A 72 10.82 -8.13 -17.02
C SER A 72 10.00 -7.68 -18.22
N LYS A 73 8.81 -8.23 -18.40
CA LYS A 73 7.89 -7.87 -19.47
C LYS A 73 6.82 -6.91 -18.96
N MET A 74 6.62 -5.81 -19.69
CA MET A 74 5.63 -4.78 -19.36
C MET A 74 4.64 -4.62 -20.51
N VAL A 75 3.35 -4.58 -20.20
CA VAL A 75 2.27 -4.32 -21.17
C VAL A 75 1.35 -3.24 -20.57
N ASN A 76 1.12 -2.16 -21.30
CA ASN A 76 0.28 -1.03 -20.86
C ASN A 76 0.70 -0.50 -19.46
N GLY A 77 2.02 -0.40 -19.19
CA GLY A 77 2.54 0.07 -17.90
C GLY A 77 2.40 -0.92 -16.75
N ARG A 78 1.93 -2.15 -17.00
CA ARG A 78 1.74 -3.21 -16.00
C ARG A 78 2.71 -4.36 -16.26
N ARG A 79 3.25 -4.92 -15.19
CA ARG A 79 4.20 -6.04 -15.26
C ARG A 79 3.46 -7.35 -15.51
N ILE A 80 3.89 -8.09 -16.54
CA ILE A 80 3.55 -9.51 -16.66
C ILE A 80 4.29 -10.23 -15.53
N THR A 81 3.58 -10.96 -14.70
CA THR A 81 4.10 -11.60 -13.50
C THR A 81 3.95 -13.10 -13.61
N ASP A 82 4.93 -13.76 -14.26
CA ASP A 82 5.06 -15.21 -14.22
C ASP A 82 5.59 -15.69 -12.85
N ALA A 83 5.78 -16.99 -12.67
CA ALA A 83 6.21 -17.55 -11.39
C ALA A 83 7.58 -17.04 -10.93
N GLU A 84 8.54 -16.88 -11.84
CA GLU A 84 9.88 -16.37 -11.51
C GLU A 84 9.85 -14.88 -11.19
N THR A 85 9.10 -14.11 -11.96
CA THR A 85 8.87 -12.69 -11.69
C THR A 85 8.15 -12.49 -10.35
N LEU A 86 7.19 -13.36 -9.99
CA LEU A 86 6.50 -13.29 -8.71
C LEU A 86 7.46 -13.46 -7.53
N LYS A 87 8.41 -14.40 -7.63
CA LYS A 87 9.46 -14.58 -6.59
C LYS A 87 10.27 -13.30 -6.42
N VAL A 88 10.68 -12.67 -7.53
CA VAL A 88 11.46 -11.43 -7.48
C VAL A 88 10.67 -10.30 -6.85
N VAL A 89 9.42 -10.05 -7.28
CA VAL A 89 8.63 -8.96 -6.71
C VAL A 89 8.29 -9.20 -5.24
N THR A 90 8.10 -10.46 -4.84
CA THR A 90 7.88 -10.81 -3.43
C THR A 90 9.11 -10.49 -2.59
N MET A 91 10.31 -10.89 -3.02
CA MET A 91 11.56 -10.58 -2.33
C MET A 91 11.81 -9.07 -2.27
N VAL A 92 11.63 -8.38 -3.39
CA VAL A 92 11.97 -6.96 -3.50
C VAL A 92 10.94 -6.09 -2.79
N TYR A 93 9.64 -6.28 -3.04
CA TYR A 93 8.61 -5.43 -2.46
C TYR A 93 8.38 -5.75 -0.97
N GLY A 94 8.18 -7.04 -0.64
CA GLY A 94 7.89 -7.47 0.74
C GLY A 94 9.11 -7.47 1.65
N GLY A 95 10.28 -7.69 1.07
CA GLY A 95 11.55 -7.72 1.80
C GLY A 95 12.32 -6.42 1.68
N LEU A 96 13.09 -6.27 0.60
CA LEU A 96 14.09 -5.21 0.47
C LEU A 96 13.52 -3.80 0.65
N VAL A 97 12.54 -3.41 -0.17
CA VAL A 97 11.99 -2.04 -0.16
C VAL A 97 11.21 -1.79 1.12
N ASN A 98 10.29 -2.70 1.45
CA ASN A 98 9.43 -2.55 2.62
C ASN A 98 10.25 -2.44 3.92
N LYS A 99 11.19 -3.34 4.15
CA LYS A 99 11.95 -3.37 5.41
C LYS A 99 12.96 -2.23 5.52
N ASN A 100 13.52 -1.73 4.42
CA ASN A 100 14.34 -0.52 4.45
C ASN A 100 13.52 0.72 4.85
N ILE A 101 12.29 0.86 4.33
CA ILE A 101 11.37 1.93 4.72
C ILE A 101 11.03 1.80 6.22
N VAL A 102 10.64 0.61 6.67
CA VAL A 102 10.31 0.36 8.08
C VAL A 102 11.48 0.70 8.99
N ALA A 103 12.69 0.21 8.70
CA ALA A 103 13.88 0.52 9.49
C ALA A 103 14.17 2.02 9.54
N GLY A 104 14.04 2.71 8.40
CA GLY A 104 14.21 4.16 8.33
C GLY A 104 13.17 4.95 9.13
N LEU A 105 11.92 4.50 9.16
CA LEU A 105 10.85 5.09 9.97
C LEU A 105 11.06 4.82 11.46
N GLN A 106 11.45 3.61 11.85
CA GLN A 106 11.79 3.27 13.23
C GLN A 106 12.93 4.17 13.78
N ALA A 107 13.96 4.43 12.96
CA ALA A 107 15.04 5.34 13.31
C ALA A 107 14.57 6.79 13.57
N ARG A 108 13.35 7.14 13.16
CA ARG A 108 12.70 8.44 13.36
C ARG A 108 11.60 8.42 14.43
N GLY A 109 11.53 7.36 15.21
CA GLY A 109 10.54 7.21 16.28
C GLY A 109 9.12 6.88 15.78
N VAL A 110 8.95 6.55 14.51
CA VAL A 110 7.66 6.09 13.95
C VAL A 110 7.55 4.58 14.16
N ASN A 111 6.54 4.13 14.90
CA ASN A 111 6.29 2.70 15.15
C ASN A 111 5.69 2.03 13.89
N ALA A 112 6.53 1.83 12.88
CA ALA A 112 6.14 1.32 11.57
C ALA A 112 6.09 -0.21 11.54
N LEU A 113 5.05 -0.76 10.90
CA LEU A 113 4.87 -2.19 10.62
C LEU A 113 4.75 -2.42 9.11
N GLY A 114 5.71 -3.13 8.54
CA GLY A 114 5.67 -3.50 7.13
C GLY A 114 4.77 -4.70 6.88
N LEU A 115 3.81 -4.53 5.96
CA LEU A 115 2.78 -5.50 5.62
C LEU A 115 2.71 -5.73 4.10
N THR A 116 2.42 -6.96 3.73
CA THR A 116 1.75 -7.30 2.46
C THR A 116 0.27 -7.55 2.73
N GLY A 117 -0.54 -7.75 1.71
CA GLY A 117 -1.94 -8.12 1.90
C GLY A 117 -2.12 -9.51 2.53
N ALA A 118 -1.09 -10.38 2.46
CA ALA A 118 -1.12 -11.72 3.06
C ALA A 118 -0.95 -11.69 4.58
N ASP A 119 -0.22 -10.69 5.10
CA ASP A 119 -0.02 -10.52 6.53
C ASP A 119 -1.36 -10.24 7.21
N MET A 120 -1.74 -11.06 8.17
CA MET A 120 -3.03 -11.00 8.88
C MET A 120 -4.26 -11.02 7.94
N ASN A 121 -4.11 -11.46 6.67
CA ASN A 121 -5.17 -11.44 5.65
C ASN A 121 -5.77 -10.04 5.42
N VAL A 122 -4.92 -9.01 5.51
CA VAL A 122 -5.38 -7.61 5.52
C VAL A 122 -5.90 -7.13 4.17
N ILE A 123 -5.37 -7.67 3.05
CA ILE A 123 -5.89 -7.40 1.69
C ILE A 123 -5.93 -8.71 0.89
N ARG A 124 -7.13 -9.15 0.56
CA ARG A 124 -7.37 -10.28 -0.33
C ARG A 124 -7.69 -9.80 -1.73
N SER A 125 -7.19 -10.52 -2.72
CA SER A 125 -7.39 -10.28 -4.14
C SER A 125 -7.86 -11.55 -4.85
N VAL A 126 -8.46 -11.37 -6.01
CA VAL A 126 -8.65 -12.46 -6.98
C VAL A 126 -7.57 -12.34 -8.06
N LYS A 127 -7.09 -13.47 -8.55
CA LYS A 127 -6.18 -13.46 -9.69
C LYS A 127 -6.90 -12.81 -10.87
N ARG A 128 -6.24 -11.83 -11.50
CA ARG A 128 -6.81 -11.11 -12.64
C ARG A 128 -7.21 -12.09 -13.75
N PRO A 129 -8.46 -12.06 -14.24
CA PRO A 129 -8.89 -12.91 -15.31
C PRO A 129 -8.14 -12.57 -16.61
N VAL A 130 -7.80 -13.61 -17.37
CA VAL A 130 -7.19 -13.46 -18.69
C VAL A 130 -8.23 -12.87 -19.64
N LYS A 131 -7.84 -11.79 -20.34
CA LYS A 131 -8.61 -11.16 -21.42
C LYS A 131 -7.73 -11.14 -22.68
N GLU A 132 -7.41 -9.96 -23.21
CA GLU A 132 -6.48 -9.79 -24.33
C GLU A 132 -5.02 -10.11 -23.94
N VAL A 133 -4.68 -9.91 -22.67
CA VAL A 133 -3.34 -10.15 -22.11
C VAL A 133 -3.47 -11.01 -20.86
N ASP A 134 -2.66 -12.06 -20.78
CA ASP A 134 -2.43 -12.80 -19.53
C ASP A 134 -1.34 -12.10 -18.73
N TYR A 135 -1.73 -11.46 -17.64
CA TYR A 135 -0.80 -10.80 -16.72
C TYR A 135 -0.16 -11.76 -15.71
N GLY A 136 -0.54 -13.03 -15.70
CA GLY A 136 -0.01 -14.04 -14.79
C GLY A 136 -0.50 -13.86 -13.34
N PHE A 137 0.40 -13.84 -12.38
CA PHE A 137 0.11 -13.72 -10.95
C PHE A 137 -0.13 -12.28 -10.52
N VAL A 138 -1.11 -11.63 -11.16
CA VAL A 138 -1.54 -10.27 -10.82
C VAL A 138 -2.89 -10.34 -10.11
N GLY A 139 -3.02 -9.55 -9.04
CA GLY A 139 -4.22 -9.49 -8.21
C GLY A 139 -5.07 -8.25 -8.48
N ASP A 140 -6.39 -8.45 -8.51
CA ASP A 140 -7.40 -7.40 -8.41
C ASP A 140 -7.99 -7.46 -6.98
N VAL A 141 -7.93 -6.34 -6.24
CA VAL A 141 -8.34 -6.30 -4.83
C VAL A 141 -9.83 -6.62 -4.70
N GLU A 142 -10.15 -7.59 -3.87
CA GLU A 142 -11.52 -8.01 -3.55
C GLU A 142 -11.97 -7.46 -2.20
N LYS A 143 -11.07 -7.50 -1.21
CA LYS A 143 -11.40 -7.10 0.17
C LYS A 143 -10.19 -6.50 0.86
N VAL A 144 -10.43 -5.41 1.60
CA VAL A 144 -9.50 -4.84 2.59
C VAL A 144 -10.15 -4.97 3.97
N ASP A 145 -9.43 -5.50 4.95
CA ASP A 145 -9.88 -5.56 6.33
C ASP A 145 -9.59 -4.21 7.03
N ALA A 146 -10.55 -3.30 6.90
CA ALA A 146 -10.46 -1.96 7.48
C ALA A 146 -10.44 -1.99 9.02
N SER A 147 -11.17 -2.93 9.64
CA SER A 147 -11.23 -3.05 11.11
C SER A 147 -9.87 -3.42 11.67
N LEU A 148 -9.22 -4.40 11.06
CA LEU A 148 -7.90 -4.84 11.46
C LEU A 148 -6.84 -3.72 11.30
N LEU A 149 -6.88 -2.99 10.18
CA LEU A 149 -5.98 -1.84 9.98
C LEU A 149 -6.26 -0.73 11.01
N ALA A 150 -7.52 -0.45 11.30
CA ALA A 150 -7.91 0.54 12.31
C ALA A 150 -7.40 0.15 13.71
N ASP A 151 -7.50 -1.13 14.07
CA ASP A 151 -6.99 -1.63 15.36
C ASP A 151 -5.48 -1.42 15.50
N LEU A 152 -4.71 -1.64 14.43
CA LEU A 152 -3.27 -1.34 14.41
C LEU A 152 -3.02 0.17 14.56
N ILE A 153 -3.73 0.99 13.80
CA ILE A 153 -3.60 2.44 13.79
C ILE A 153 -3.92 3.03 15.17
N HIS A 154 -5.01 2.61 15.80
CA HIS A 154 -5.38 3.06 17.15
C HIS A 154 -4.38 2.62 18.23
N LYS A 155 -3.63 1.55 18.00
CA LYS A 155 -2.50 1.12 18.86
C LYS A 155 -1.20 1.90 18.58
N GLY A 156 -1.24 2.93 17.76
CA GLY A 156 -0.08 3.74 17.39
C GLY A 156 0.88 3.05 16.43
N VAL A 157 0.43 1.99 15.75
CA VAL A 157 1.20 1.34 14.69
C VAL A 157 0.91 2.03 13.35
N VAL A 158 1.97 2.30 12.60
CA VAL A 158 1.90 2.90 11.26
C VAL A 158 2.09 1.79 10.20
N PRO A 159 1.02 1.38 9.49
CA PRO A 159 1.14 0.38 8.43
C PRO A 159 1.96 0.91 7.25
N VAL A 160 2.90 0.10 6.77
CA VAL A 160 3.69 0.32 5.55
C VAL A 160 3.38 -0.80 4.57
N MET A 161 2.54 -0.52 3.58
CA MET A 161 1.96 -1.52 2.69
C MET A 161 2.81 -1.72 1.45
N ALA A 162 3.24 -2.96 1.21
CA ALA A 162 3.85 -3.39 -0.04
C ALA A 162 2.78 -3.72 -1.10
N PRO A 163 3.07 -3.57 -2.41
CA PRO A 163 2.12 -3.85 -3.49
C PRO A 163 2.01 -5.35 -3.79
N LEU A 164 1.72 -6.12 -2.76
CA LEU A 164 1.54 -7.57 -2.79
C LEU A 164 0.27 -7.94 -2.03
N THR A 165 -0.51 -8.85 -2.61
CA THR A 165 -1.72 -9.40 -2.01
C THR A 165 -1.69 -10.92 -2.08
N HIS A 166 -2.77 -11.58 -1.70
CA HIS A 166 -2.94 -13.02 -1.82
C HIS A 166 -4.37 -13.38 -2.20
N ASP A 167 -4.57 -14.62 -2.68
CA ASP A 167 -5.87 -15.12 -3.12
C ASP A 167 -6.67 -15.88 -2.06
N GLY A 168 -6.12 -16.04 -0.86
CA GLY A 168 -6.72 -16.84 0.20
C GLY A 168 -6.58 -18.37 -0.01
N GLN A 169 -5.87 -18.80 -1.07
CA GLN A 169 -5.63 -20.20 -1.41
C GLN A 169 -4.15 -20.59 -1.33
N GLY A 170 -3.32 -19.69 -0.78
CA GLY A 170 -1.88 -19.92 -0.61
C GLY A 170 -1.01 -19.28 -1.69
N ASN A 171 -1.58 -18.53 -2.64
CA ASN A 171 -0.81 -17.88 -3.68
C ASN A 171 -0.67 -16.37 -3.41
N MET A 172 0.56 -15.87 -3.57
CA MET A 172 0.82 -14.43 -3.60
C MET A 172 0.46 -13.84 -4.97
N LEU A 173 0.05 -12.58 -4.97
CA LEU A 173 -0.31 -11.84 -6.17
C LEU A 173 0.39 -10.48 -6.17
N ASN A 174 0.98 -10.11 -7.31
CA ASN A 174 1.49 -8.78 -7.55
C ASN A 174 0.32 -7.81 -7.81
N THR A 175 0.26 -6.71 -7.08
CA THR A 175 -0.85 -5.75 -7.18
C THR A 175 -0.29 -4.34 -7.39
N ASN A 176 -1.00 -3.51 -8.13
CA ASN A 176 -0.58 -2.13 -8.36
C ASN A 176 -0.65 -1.30 -7.07
N ALA A 177 0.42 -0.53 -6.78
CA ALA A 177 0.51 0.26 -5.54
C ALA A 177 -0.57 1.36 -5.44
N ASP A 178 -0.96 1.97 -6.56
CA ASP A 178 -2.05 2.97 -6.57
C ASP A 178 -3.39 2.30 -6.24
N THR A 179 -3.61 1.07 -6.71
CA THR A 179 -4.78 0.26 -6.37
C THR A 179 -4.79 -0.07 -4.87
N ILE A 180 -3.65 -0.52 -4.31
CA ILE A 180 -3.53 -0.77 -2.86
C ILE A 180 -3.87 0.49 -2.07
N ALA A 181 -3.31 1.65 -2.44
CA ALA A 181 -3.56 2.90 -1.74
C ALA A 181 -5.03 3.33 -1.84
N GLY A 182 -5.62 3.27 -3.03
CA GLY A 182 -7.01 3.64 -3.26
C GLY A 182 -8.00 2.74 -2.51
N GLU A 183 -7.84 1.42 -2.59
CA GLU A 183 -8.73 0.47 -1.90
C GLU A 183 -8.54 0.53 -0.38
N THR A 184 -7.31 0.74 0.12
CA THR A 184 -7.04 0.96 1.55
C THR A 184 -7.72 2.24 2.05
N ALA A 185 -7.55 3.36 1.34
CA ALA A 185 -8.18 4.63 1.69
C ALA A 185 -9.71 4.53 1.67
N LYS A 186 -10.27 3.91 0.64
CA LYS A 186 -11.72 3.66 0.51
C LYS A 186 -12.26 2.81 1.67
N ALA A 187 -11.58 1.72 2.02
CA ALA A 187 -12.02 0.87 3.12
C ALA A 187 -11.96 1.60 4.47
N LEU A 188 -10.86 2.33 4.74
CA LEU A 188 -10.68 3.08 5.98
C LEU A 188 -11.60 4.31 6.09
N SER A 189 -12.13 4.85 4.98
CA SER A 189 -13.06 5.98 5.00
C SER A 189 -14.39 5.67 5.70
N ALA A 190 -14.70 4.41 5.93
CA ALA A 190 -15.82 4.01 6.78
C ALA A 190 -15.59 4.34 8.27
N LEU A 191 -14.32 4.41 8.71
CA LEU A 191 -13.91 4.55 10.12
C LEU A 191 -13.22 5.89 10.41
N PHE A 192 -12.56 6.49 9.44
CA PHE A 192 -11.75 7.71 9.55
C PHE A 192 -12.19 8.79 8.54
N ASP A 193 -11.81 10.04 8.82
CA ASP A 193 -11.77 11.11 7.81
C ASP A 193 -10.46 10.97 7.02
N VAL A 194 -10.54 10.37 5.82
CA VAL A 194 -9.37 9.94 5.07
C VAL A 194 -8.97 10.93 4.00
N THR A 195 -7.70 11.34 4.02
CA THR A 195 -7.03 12.04 2.92
C THR A 195 -6.09 11.09 2.19
N LEU A 196 -6.28 10.90 0.88
CA LEU A 196 -5.39 10.14 0.02
C LEU A 196 -4.43 11.06 -0.72
N VAL A 197 -3.12 10.85 -0.56
CA VAL A 197 -2.05 11.57 -1.25
C VAL A 197 -1.32 10.61 -2.17
N LEU A 198 -1.34 10.87 -3.48
CA LEU A 198 -0.61 10.10 -4.48
C LEU A 198 0.60 10.93 -4.95
N SER A 199 1.82 10.46 -4.67
CA SER A 199 3.02 11.05 -5.23
C SER A 199 3.16 10.61 -6.69
N LEU A 200 3.11 11.59 -7.60
CA LEU A 200 3.25 11.40 -9.05
C LEU A 200 4.69 11.56 -9.55
N ILE A 201 5.69 11.60 -8.65
CA ILE A 201 7.10 11.63 -9.04
C ILE A 201 7.47 10.23 -9.55
N HIS A 202 7.56 10.13 -10.87
CA HIS A 202 7.87 8.90 -11.62
C HIS A 202 9.37 8.81 -11.98
#